data_ed6515b38f326a6d6b5a85ff8744604b
#
_entry.id   ed6515b38f326a6d6b5a85ff8744604b
#
_cell.length_a   1.000
_cell.length_b   1.000
_cell.length_c   1.000
_cell.angle_alpha   90.00
_cell.angle_beta   90.00
_cell.angle_gamma   90.00
#
_symmetry.space_group_name_H-M   'P 1'
#
loop_
_entity.id
_entity.type
_entity.pdbx_description
1 polymer ?
#
loop_
_entity_poly.entity_id
_entity_poly.type
_entity_poly.pdbx_seq_one_letter_code
_entity_poly.pdbx_strand_id
1 'polypeptide(L)'
;DIMATKGCVSEIELSLSDGRREVVLDCNQSGSTLRFLLSIACALGLKARFLMRGRLAKRPMEELINELKVHGCKIDKEDDTICTSGKLEHGVFNLPWDISSQYVSGLLMALPLLSSDSEIHVRRPIVSAGYIDVTLDVMRKFSISVSEESSGSGHIYRIKGGQRYILPEKCIVEGDWSNSAFWFAVGVLGYEPLAIEGLNPSSLQGDRRIFDILREMGADVRAEIDNDKAVFEAYPLGDKALKAIVLDAENIPDLVPLIAILACFTDGKSKITGIKRLRLK
;
A
#
# COMPACT_ATOMS: atom_id res chain seq x y z
N ASP A 1 -3.53 11.12 4.57
CA ASP A 1 -4.15 10.17 3.63
C ASP A 1 -5.54 9.74 4.10
N ILE A 2 -5.73 9.29 5.36
CA ILE A 2 -7.02 8.77 5.87
C ILE A 2 -8.18 9.76 5.65
N MET A 3 -8.00 11.03 6.00
CA MET A 3 -9.08 12.03 5.85
C MET A 3 -9.45 12.25 4.38
N ALA A 4 -8.46 12.30 3.48
CA ALA A 4 -8.69 12.42 2.04
C ALA A 4 -9.46 11.20 1.51
N THR A 5 -9.05 9.98 1.88
CA THR A 5 -9.75 8.75 1.49
C THR A 5 -11.19 8.75 1.99
N LYS A 6 -11.43 9.05 3.28
CA LYS A 6 -12.80 9.11 3.86
C LYS A 6 -13.67 10.11 3.13
N GLY A 7 -13.17 11.33 2.89
CA GLY A 7 -13.93 12.36 2.17
C GLY A 7 -14.28 11.93 0.74
N CYS A 8 -13.33 11.37 0.01
CA CYS A 8 -13.58 10.88 -1.35
C CYS A 8 -14.58 9.69 -1.38
N VAL A 9 -14.48 8.75 -0.45
CA VAL A 9 -15.41 7.62 -0.37
C VAL A 9 -16.83 8.11 -0.05
N SER A 10 -16.99 9.02 0.92
CA SER A 10 -18.28 9.61 1.25
C SER A 10 -18.92 10.34 0.06
N GLU A 11 -18.12 11.07 -0.74
CA GLU A 11 -18.62 11.74 -1.94
C GLU A 11 -19.08 10.74 -3.01
N ILE A 12 -18.37 9.62 -3.19
CA ILE A 12 -18.78 8.53 -4.08
C ILE A 12 -20.10 7.91 -3.59
N GLU A 13 -20.21 7.61 -2.30
CA GLU A 13 -21.44 7.03 -1.69
C GLU A 13 -22.64 7.94 -1.90
N LEU A 14 -22.50 9.24 -1.61
CA LEU A 14 -23.55 10.23 -1.84
C LEU A 14 -23.97 10.30 -3.30
N SER A 15 -23.01 10.35 -4.23
CA SER A 15 -23.27 10.39 -5.65
C SER A 15 -24.04 9.17 -6.15
N LEU A 16 -23.70 7.98 -5.65
CA LEU A 16 -24.40 6.75 -6.01
C LEU A 16 -25.83 6.70 -5.43
N SER A 17 -26.03 7.17 -4.19
CA SER A 17 -27.34 7.20 -3.54
C SER A 17 -28.30 8.22 -4.18
N ASP A 18 -27.79 9.37 -4.61
CA ASP A 18 -28.56 10.44 -5.25
C ASP A 18 -28.79 10.20 -6.75
N GLY A 19 -28.18 9.14 -7.31
CA GLY A 19 -28.21 8.87 -8.74
C GLY A 19 -27.36 9.82 -9.59
N ARG A 20 -26.62 10.74 -8.98
CA ARG A 20 -25.61 11.56 -9.65
C ARG A 20 -24.50 10.63 -10.16
N ARG A 21 -23.90 11.00 -11.26
CA ARG A 21 -22.74 10.28 -11.81
C ARG A 21 -21.51 11.19 -11.92
N GLU A 22 -21.58 12.36 -11.30
CA GLU A 22 -20.49 13.33 -11.27
C GLU A 22 -20.02 13.56 -9.83
N VAL A 23 -18.71 13.47 -9.60
CA VAL A 23 -18.08 13.61 -8.29
C VAL A 23 -16.79 14.44 -8.36
N VAL A 24 -16.51 15.18 -7.28
CA VAL A 24 -15.24 15.87 -7.10
C VAL A 24 -14.52 15.25 -5.90
N LEU A 25 -13.35 14.68 -6.15
CA LEU A 25 -12.59 13.88 -5.20
C LEU A 25 -11.28 14.60 -4.84
N ASP A 26 -11.23 15.25 -3.66
CA ASP A 26 -9.99 15.91 -3.18
C ASP A 26 -9.04 14.89 -2.56
N CYS A 27 -8.09 14.41 -3.36
CA CYS A 27 -7.07 13.47 -2.91
C CYS A 27 -5.97 14.13 -2.06
N ASN A 28 -5.98 15.46 -1.94
CA ASN A 28 -4.93 16.21 -1.26
C ASN A 28 -3.54 15.78 -1.75
N GLN A 29 -2.67 15.28 -0.89
CA GLN A 29 -1.34 14.75 -1.24
C GLN A 29 -1.28 13.21 -1.21
N SER A 30 -2.44 12.53 -1.04
CA SER A 30 -2.52 11.09 -0.90
C SER A 30 -2.44 10.35 -2.23
N GLY A 31 -1.29 9.73 -2.47
CA GLY A 31 -1.08 8.90 -3.66
C GLY A 31 -1.90 7.61 -3.67
N SER A 32 -2.16 7.01 -2.51
CA SER A 32 -3.00 5.81 -2.38
C SER A 32 -4.46 6.14 -2.68
N THR A 33 -5.01 7.21 -2.09
CA THR A 33 -6.37 7.67 -2.38
C THR A 33 -6.59 7.86 -3.88
N LEU A 34 -5.69 8.60 -4.54
CA LEU A 34 -5.79 8.85 -5.98
C LEU A 34 -5.76 7.54 -6.80
N ARG A 35 -4.75 6.69 -6.57
CA ARG A 35 -4.51 5.50 -7.40
C ARG A 35 -5.58 4.43 -7.23
N PHE A 36 -6.08 4.27 -6.02
CA PHE A 36 -7.14 3.31 -5.75
C PHE A 36 -8.48 3.79 -6.30
N LEU A 37 -8.85 5.02 -5.98
CA LEU A 37 -10.16 5.55 -6.37
C LEU A 37 -10.25 5.89 -7.86
N LEU A 38 -9.15 6.13 -8.55
CA LEU A 38 -9.15 6.31 -10.01
C LEU A 38 -9.69 5.06 -10.71
N SER A 39 -9.16 3.88 -10.38
CA SER A 39 -9.61 2.61 -10.94
C SER A 39 -11.06 2.28 -10.54
N ILE A 40 -11.41 2.53 -9.28
CA ILE A 40 -12.77 2.28 -8.76
C ILE A 40 -13.79 3.20 -9.42
N ALA A 41 -13.51 4.49 -9.56
CA ALA A 41 -14.41 5.44 -10.22
C ALA A 41 -14.65 5.05 -11.69
N CYS A 42 -13.61 4.60 -12.39
CA CYS A 42 -13.71 4.08 -13.75
C CYS A 42 -14.59 2.82 -13.81
N ALA A 43 -14.43 1.87 -12.89
CA ALA A 43 -15.26 0.66 -12.83
C ALA A 43 -16.73 0.96 -12.53
N LEU A 44 -17.01 1.95 -11.69
CA LEU A 44 -18.35 2.45 -11.38
C LEU A 44 -18.96 3.30 -12.50
N GLY A 45 -18.18 3.69 -13.51
CA GLY A 45 -18.61 4.57 -14.59
C GLY A 45 -18.95 5.98 -14.13
N LEU A 46 -18.21 6.49 -13.14
CA LEU A 46 -18.38 7.85 -12.63
C LEU A 46 -17.64 8.86 -13.53
N LYS A 47 -18.24 10.02 -13.72
CA LYS A 47 -17.55 11.20 -14.20
C LYS A 47 -16.89 11.88 -13.00
N ALA A 48 -15.62 11.59 -12.78
CA ALA A 48 -14.91 12.03 -11.59
C ALA A 48 -13.83 13.06 -11.92
N ARG A 49 -13.72 14.06 -11.04
CA ARG A 49 -12.66 15.05 -11.05
C ARG A 49 -11.82 14.91 -9.79
N PHE A 50 -10.60 14.41 -9.96
CA PHE A 50 -9.64 14.23 -8.88
C PHE A 50 -8.78 15.48 -8.73
N LEU A 51 -8.76 16.06 -7.53
CA LEU A 51 -7.91 17.20 -7.19
C LEU A 51 -6.66 16.70 -6.48
N MET A 52 -5.51 17.14 -6.95
CA MET A 52 -4.20 16.78 -6.42
C MET A 52 -3.52 18.03 -5.83
N ARG A 53 -2.76 17.85 -4.75
CA ARG A 53 -2.03 18.96 -4.14
C ARG A 53 -0.55 18.63 -3.95
N GLY A 54 0.26 19.67 -3.86
CA GLY A 54 1.69 19.55 -3.59
C GLY A 54 2.41 18.68 -4.62
N ARG A 55 3.18 17.72 -4.14
CA ARG A 55 3.99 16.84 -5.03
C ARG A 55 3.18 15.74 -5.73
N LEU A 56 1.91 15.51 -5.34
CA LEU A 56 1.10 14.43 -5.91
C LEU A 56 0.92 14.58 -7.42
N ALA A 57 0.66 15.79 -7.91
CA ALA A 57 0.49 16.09 -9.32
C ALA A 57 1.71 15.68 -10.19
N LYS A 58 2.91 15.70 -9.60
CA LYS A 58 4.17 15.37 -10.28
C LYS A 58 4.53 13.88 -10.22
N ARG A 59 3.76 13.08 -9.48
CA ARG A 59 4.03 11.64 -9.38
C ARG A 59 3.58 10.93 -10.67
N PRO A 60 4.34 9.93 -11.14
CA PRO A 60 3.96 9.14 -12.31
C PRO A 60 2.58 8.50 -12.14
N MET A 61 1.77 8.58 -13.19
CA MET A 61 0.42 7.98 -13.28
C MET A 61 0.14 7.43 -14.68
N GLU A 62 1.05 7.66 -15.61
CA GLU A 62 0.85 7.48 -17.05
C GLU A 62 0.54 6.02 -17.39
N GLU A 63 1.19 5.05 -16.76
CA GLU A 63 0.99 3.63 -17.04
C GLU A 63 -0.43 3.19 -16.64
N LEU A 64 -0.89 3.60 -15.45
CA LEU A 64 -2.25 3.29 -15.02
C LEU A 64 -3.29 4.01 -15.91
N ILE A 65 -3.07 5.27 -16.20
CA ILE A 65 -3.97 6.07 -17.06
C ILE A 65 -4.07 5.44 -18.45
N ASN A 66 -2.95 5.01 -19.04
CA ASN A 66 -2.94 4.39 -20.36
C ASN A 66 -3.70 3.05 -20.36
N GLU A 67 -3.49 2.20 -19.36
CA GLU A 67 -4.25 0.95 -19.25
C GLU A 67 -5.75 1.19 -19.10
N LEU A 68 -6.15 2.14 -18.26
CA LEU A 68 -7.56 2.51 -18.12
C LEU A 68 -8.16 3.07 -19.43
N LYS A 69 -7.39 3.85 -20.19
CA LYS A 69 -7.82 4.36 -21.51
C LYS A 69 -8.00 3.24 -22.53
N VAL A 70 -7.08 2.28 -22.59
CA VAL A 70 -7.18 1.10 -23.48
C VAL A 70 -8.45 0.32 -23.20
N HIS A 71 -8.90 0.31 -21.93
CA HIS A 71 -10.09 -0.39 -21.49
C HIS A 71 -11.33 0.52 -21.35
N GLY A 72 -11.51 1.50 -22.26
CA GLY A 72 -12.76 2.24 -22.46
C GLY A 72 -12.92 3.52 -21.65
N CYS A 73 -12.00 3.85 -20.74
CA CYS A 73 -12.08 5.10 -19.99
C CYS A 73 -11.54 6.29 -20.80
N LYS A 74 -12.17 7.44 -20.63
CA LYS A 74 -11.63 8.72 -21.09
C LYS A 74 -11.04 9.44 -19.90
N ILE A 75 -9.75 9.74 -19.96
CA ILE A 75 -9.01 10.35 -18.85
C ILE A 75 -8.15 11.48 -19.38
N ASP A 76 -8.37 12.67 -18.84
CA ASP A 76 -7.57 13.86 -19.13
C ASP A 76 -6.85 14.29 -17.84
N LYS A 77 -5.55 14.54 -17.95
CA LYS A 77 -4.71 15.02 -16.84
C LYS A 77 -4.21 16.40 -17.19
N GLU A 78 -4.58 17.35 -16.35
CA GLU A 78 -4.15 18.76 -16.46
C GLU A 78 -3.56 19.17 -15.10
N ASP A 79 -2.34 19.68 -15.09
CA ASP A 79 -1.60 20.15 -13.91
C ASP A 79 -1.88 19.36 -12.62
N ASP A 80 -2.79 19.86 -11.78
CA ASP A 80 -3.17 19.31 -10.49
C ASP A 80 -4.54 18.59 -10.50
N THR A 81 -5.06 18.27 -11.68
CA THR A 81 -6.39 17.66 -11.84
C THR A 81 -6.34 16.46 -12.80
N ILE A 82 -7.09 15.40 -12.46
CA ILE A 82 -7.40 14.29 -13.36
C ILE A 82 -8.92 14.21 -13.50
N CYS A 83 -9.41 14.29 -14.74
CA CYS A 83 -10.82 14.11 -15.07
C CYS A 83 -11.03 12.75 -15.72
N THR A 84 -12.05 12.00 -15.28
CA THR A 84 -12.41 10.70 -15.86
C THR A 84 -13.85 10.68 -16.31
N SER A 85 -14.13 9.94 -17.38
CA SER A 85 -15.46 9.59 -17.86
C SER A 85 -15.42 8.28 -18.64
N GLY A 86 -16.57 7.76 -19.03
CA GLY A 86 -16.69 6.44 -19.62
C GLY A 86 -16.80 5.36 -18.53
N LYS A 87 -16.70 4.10 -18.94
CA LYS A 87 -16.80 2.96 -18.03
C LYS A 87 -15.68 1.98 -18.36
N LEU A 88 -15.04 1.48 -17.31
CA LEU A 88 -13.99 0.48 -17.44
C LEU A 88 -14.56 -0.82 -18.02
N GLU A 89 -13.92 -1.34 -19.05
CA GLU A 89 -14.22 -2.62 -19.66
C GLU A 89 -13.28 -3.70 -19.14
N HIS A 90 -13.76 -4.94 -19.10
CA HIS A 90 -12.98 -6.10 -18.72
C HIS A 90 -11.90 -6.44 -19.76
N GLY A 91 -10.89 -7.18 -19.35
CA GLY A 91 -9.83 -7.60 -20.28
C GLY A 91 -8.51 -7.92 -19.58
N VAL A 92 -7.43 -7.86 -20.35
CA VAL A 92 -6.06 -8.11 -19.87
C VAL A 92 -5.33 -6.78 -19.69
N PHE A 93 -5.06 -6.44 -18.45
CA PHE A 93 -4.34 -5.23 -18.04
C PHE A 93 -2.84 -5.52 -17.94
N ASN A 94 -2.03 -4.82 -18.70
CA ASN A 94 -0.59 -5.04 -18.75
C ASN A 94 0.16 -3.93 -18.02
N LEU A 95 0.78 -4.27 -16.90
CA LEU A 95 1.53 -3.32 -16.10
C LEU A 95 3.03 -3.63 -16.15
N PRO A 96 3.90 -2.63 -16.34
CA PRO A 96 5.35 -2.82 -16.28
C PRO A 96 5.80 -3.15 -14.86
N TRP A 97 6.98 -3.76 -14.74
CA TRP A 97 7.51 -4.29 -13.49
C TRP A 97 7.97 -3.24 -12.47
N ASP A 98 8.35 -2.06 -12.93
CA ASP A 98 8.94 -1.00 -12.12
C ASP A 98 7.93 0.04 -11.60
N ILE A 99 6.66 -0.29 -11.71
CA ILE A 99 5.56 0.57 -11.28
C ILE A 99 5.27 0.50 -9.78
N SER A 100 4.38 1.39 -9.37
CA SER A 100 3.82 1.37 -8.02
C SER A 100 2.88 0.17 -7.82
N SER A 101 3.09 -0.62 -6.76
CA SER A 101 2.14 -1.66 -6.32
C SER A 101 0.70 -1.13 -6.15
N GLN A 102 0.54 0.17 -5.92
CA GLN A 102 -0.76 0.82 -5.79
C GLN A 102 -1.58 0.79 -7.10
N TYR A 103 -0.95 0.65 -8.28
CA TYR A 103 -1.70 0.48 -9.53
C TYR A 103 -2.36 -0.88 -9.59
N VAL A 104 -1.59 -1.92 -9.20
CA VAL A 104 -2.12 -3.29 -9.11
C VAL A 104 -3.23 -3.35 -8.07
N SER A 105 -3.02 -2.80 -6.88
CA SER A 105 -4.03 -2.77 -5.81
C SER A 105 -5.31 -2.02 -6.22
N GLY A 106 -5.18 -0.89 -6.92
CA GLY A 106 -6.33 -0.14 -7.43
C GLY A 106 -7.15 -0.94 -8.45
N LEU A 107 -6.50 -1.63 -9.40
CA LEU A 107 -7.17 -2.50 -10.34
C LEU A 107 -7.77 -3.73 -9.65
N LEU A 108 -7.04 -4.39 -8.74
CA LEU A 108 -7.57 -5.52 -7.97
C LEU A 108 -8.88 -5.18 -7.27
N MET A 109 -8.99 -4.00 -6.65
CA MET A 109 -10.21 -3.55 -5.99
C MET A 109 -11.34 -3.18 -6.97
N ALA A 110 -11.01 -2.76 -8.19
CA ALA A 110 -11.98 -2.29 -9.17
C ALA A 110 -12.56 -3.42 -10.05
N LEU A 111 -11.71 -4.36 -10.50
CA LEU A 111 -12.07 -5.37 -11.49
C LEU A 111 -13.16 -6.36 -11.05
N PRO A 112 -13.29 -6.74 -9.76
CA PRO A 112 -14.42 -7.58 -9.31
C PRO A 112 -15.80 -6.97 -9.57
N LEU A 113 -15.88 -5.63 -9.70
CA LEU A 113 -17.13 -4.89 -9.94
C LEU A 113 -17.59 -4.98 -11.41
N LEU A 114 -16.73 -5.40 -12.32
CA LEU A 114 -17.06 -5.55 -13.74
C LEU A 114 -17.90 -6.79 -13.98
N SER A 115 -18.63 -6.82 -15.10
CA SER A 115 -19.56 -7.92 -15.42
C SER A 115 -18.87 -9.21 -15.89
N SER A 116 -17.60 -9.14 -16.29
CA SER A 116 -16.86 -10.24 -16.88
C SER A 116 -15.45 -10.32 -16.33
N ASP A 117 -14.80 -11.47 -16.52
CA ASP A 117 -13.48 -11.79 -15.98
C ASP A 117 -12.39 -10.88 -16.55
N SER A 118 -11.39 -10.61 -15.74
CA SER A 118 -10.23 -9.81 -16.11
C SER A 118 -8.94 -10.43 -15.60
N GLU A 119 -7.82 -10.04 -16.21
CA GLU A 119 -6.49 -10.43 -15.76
C GLU A 119 -5.61 -9.18 -15.59
N ILE A 120 -4.72 -9.20 -14.61
CA ILE A 120 -3.65 -8.23 -14.46
C ILE A 120 -2.33 -8.95 -14.66
N HIS A 121 -1.60 -8.59 -15.69
CA HIS A 121 -0.28 -9.13 -16.00
C HIS A 121 0.79 -8.13 -15.54
N VAL A 122 1.61 -8.52 -14.57
CA VAL A 122 2.73 -7.72 -14.05
C VAL A 122 4.03 -8.43 -14.36
N ARG A 123 4.93 -7.80 -15.12
CA ARG A 123 6.25 -8.34 -15.43
C ARG A 123 7.13 -8.36 -14.17
N ARG A 124 8.11 -9.26 -14.08
CA ARG A 124 9.07 -9.32 -12.96
C ARG A 124 10.21 -8.31 -13.13
N PRO A 125 10.84 -7.88 -12.02
CA PRO A 125 10.51 -8.15 -10.61
C PRO A 125 9.36 -7.24 -10.11
N ILE A 126 8.46 -7.77 -9.27
CA ILE A 126 7.43 -6.96 -8.62
C ILE A 126 8.04 -6.29 -7.40
N VAL A 127 8.15 -4.99 -7.43
CA VAL A 127 8.68 -4.21 -6.31
C VAL A 127 7.56 -3.91 -5.31
N SER A 128 7.84 -4.06 -4.02
CA SER A 128 6.87 -3.84 -2.94
C SER A 128 5.66 -4.80 -3.04
N ALA A 129 5.88 -6.06 -3.36
CA ALA A 129 4.84 -7.09 -3.47
C ALA A 129 4.00 -7.19 -2.19
N GLY A 130 4.58 -7.03 -1.01
CA GLY A 130 3.87 -7.09 0.27
C GLY A 130 2.63 -6.18 0.38
N TYR A 131 2.60 -5.03 -0.31
CA TYR A 131 1.40 -4.18 -0.34
C TYR A 131 0.28 -4.79 -1.20
N ILE A 132 0.62 -5.59 -2.20
CA ILE A 132 -0.37 -6.34 -2.99
C ILE A 132 -0.93 -7.47 -2.13
N ASP A 133 -0.07 -8.17 -1.37
CA ASP A 133 -0.48 -9.24 -0.46
C ASP A 133 -1.47 -8.72 0.60
N VAL A 134 -1.21 -7.54 1.19
CA VAL A 134 -2.15 -6.86 2.09
C VAL A 134 -3.49 -6.59 1.39
N THR A 135 -3.46 -6.12 0.14
CA THR A 135 -4.69 -5.87 -0.64
C THR A 135 -5.48 -7.15 -0.85
N LEU A 136 -4.83 -8.23 -1.26
CA LEU A 136 -5.46 -9.53 -1.49
C LEU A 136 -6.04 -10.12 -0.20
N ASP A 137 -5.35 -9.98 0.92
CA ASP A 137 -5.85 -10.42 2.23
C ASP A 137 -7.13 -9.68 2.63
N VAL A 138 -7.12 -8.35 2.48
CA VAL A 138 -8.31 -7.54 2.75
C VAL A 138 -9.46 -7.93 1.81
N MET A 139 -9.21 -8.06 0.50
CA MET A 139 -10.23 -8.47 -0.47
C MET A 139 -10.84 -9.83 -0.10
N ARG A 140 -10.02 -10.79 0.31
CA ARG A 140 -10.46 -12.12 0.77
C ARG A 140 -11.37 -12.02 2.00
N LYS A 141 -11.06 -11.16 2.97
CA LYS A 141 -11.90 -10.89 4.14
C LYS A 141 -13.27 -10.32 3.76
N PHE A 142 -13.34 -9.60 2.64
CA PHE A 142 -14.59 -9.09 2.06
C PHE A 142 -15.20 -10.02 1.00
N SER A 143 -14.84 -11.31 1.01
CA SER A 143 -15.38 -12.36 0.13
C SER A 143 -15.07 -12.19 -1.35
N ILE A 144 -14.02 -11.48 -1.70
CA ILE A 144 -13.51 -11.39 -3.07
C ILE A 144 -12.42 -12.43 -3.29
N SER A 145 -12.56 -13.20 -4.35
CA SER A 145 -11.60 -14.23 -4.76
C SER A 145 -10.77 -13.75 -5.95
N VAL A 146 -9.47 -13.87 -5.81
CA VAL A 146 -8.49 -13.65 -6.87
C VAL A 146 -7.59 -14.87 -6.93
N SER A 147 -7.34 -15.41 -8.12
CA SER A 147 -6.33 -16.45 -8.32
C SER A 147 -5.03 -15.84 -8.84
N GLU A 148 -3.93 -16.40 -8.37
CA GLU A 148 -2.59 -15.90 -8.65
C GLU A 148 -1.76 -16.99 -9.34
N GLU A 149 -1.00 -16.60 -10.35
CA GLU A 149 -0.05 -17.46 -11.03
C GLU A 149 1.28 -16.71 -11.18
N SER A 150 2.35 -17.34 -10.67
CA SER A 150 3.72 -16.83 -10.84
C SER A 150 4.45 -17.65 -11.87
N SER A 151 5.05 -16.99 -12.84
CA SER A 151 5.95 -17.61 -13.83
C SER A 151 7.31 -16.90 -13.83
N GLY A 152 8.29 -17.47 -14.53
CA GLY A 152 9.60 -16.85 -14.71
C GLY A 152 9.53 -15.44 -15.34
N SER A 153 8.47 -15.16 -16.11
CA SER A 153 8.28 -13.90 -16.84
C SER A 153 7.47 -12.84 -16.08
N GLY A 154 6.73 -13.22 -15.03
CA GLY A 154 5.87 -12.27 -14.32
C GLY A 154 4.90 -12.90 -13.35
N HIS A 155 3.93 -12.10 -12.94
CA HIS A 155 2.83 -12.47 -12.06
C HIS A 155 1.51 -12.17 -12.77
N ILE A 156 0.56 -13.09 -12.72
CA ILE A 156 -0.77 -12.94 -13.29
C ILE A 156 -1.79 -13.05 -12.17
N TYR A 157 -2.62 -12.03 -12.03
CA TYR A 157 -3.79 -12.06 -11.16
C TYR A 157 -5.02 -12.26 -12.04
N ARG A 158 -5.84 -13.29 -11.76
CA ARG A 158 -7.11 -13.53 -12.45
C ARG A 158 -8.27 -13.19 -11.54
N ILE A 159 -9.13 -12.32 -11.99
CA ILE A 159 -10.25 -11.77 -11.25
C ILE A 159 -11.54 -12.13 -11.98
N LYS A 160 -12.42 -12.86 -11.31
CA LYS A 160 -13.77 -13.07 -11.82
C LYS A 160 -14.59 -11.81 -11.71
N GLY A 161 -15.33 -11.48 -12.74
CA GLY A 161 -16.28 -10.37 -12.73
C GLY A 161 -17.55 -10.69 -11.96
N GLY A 162 -18.37 -9.68 -11.69
CA GLY A 162 -19.65 -9.81 -11.01
C GLY A 162 -19.58 -10.20 -9.54
N GLN A 163 -18.41 -10.12 -8.92
CA GLN A 163 -18.26 -10.37 -7.49
C GLN A 163 -18.84 -9.21 -6.67
N ARG A 164 -19.24 -9.51 -5.46
CA ARG A 164 -19.76 -8.52 -4.50
C ARG A 164 -18.91 -8.52 -3.25
N TYR A 165 -18.50 -7.35 -2.81
CA TYR A 165 -17.88 -7.16 -1.50
C TYR A 165 -18.92 -7.39 -0.42
N ILE A 166 -18.65 -8.34 0.48
CA ILE A 166 -19.54 -8.68 1.60
C ILE A 166 -18.82 -8.21 2.87
N LEU A 167 -19.49 -7.34 3.63
CA LEU A 167 -18.97 -6.86 4.90
C LEU A 167 -18.82 -8.06 5.86
N PRO A 168 -17.62 -8.34 6.39
CA PRO A 168 -17.45 -9.38 7.39
C PRO A 168 -18.15 -9.00 8.70
N GLU A 169 -18.57 -9.99 9.46
CA GLU A 169 -19.21 -9.79 10.77
C GLU A 169 -18.33 -8.95 11.71
N LYS A 170 -17.03 -9.16 11.64
CA LYS A 170 -16.03 -8.38 12.39
C LYS A 170 -14.90 -7.96 11.46
N CYS A 171 -14.64 -6.67 11.38
CA CYS A 171 -13.51 -6.09 10.66
C CYS A 171 -12.63 -5.32 11.63
N ILE A 172 -11.41 -5.81 11.85
CA ILE A 172 -10.41 -5.13 12.67
C ILE A 172 -9.32 -4.63 11.74
N VAL A 173 -9.05 -3.33 11.82
CA VAL A 173 -7.88 -2.73 11.16
C VAL A 173 -6.70 -2.91 12.10
N GLU A 174 -5.68 -3.61 11.64
CA GLU A 174 -4.44 -3.81 12.40
C GLU A 174 -3.63 -2.52 12.51
N GLY A 175 -2.76 -2.46 13.52
CA GLY A 175 -1.84 -1.33 13.71
C GLY A 175 -0.85 -1.21 12.54
N ASP A 176 -0.38 0.00 12.32
CA ASP A 176 0.54 0.37 11.25
C ASP A 176 1.99 0.10 11.68
N TRP A 177 2.60 -0.91 11.09
CA TRP A 177 3.99 -1.28 11.36
C TRP A 177 4.99 -0.21 10.91
N SER A 178 4.69 0.55 9.85
CA SER A 178 5.57 1.63 9.39
C SER A 178 5.66 2.75 10.41
N ASN A 179 4.51 3.20 10.95
CA ASN A 179 4.48 4.21 12.01
C ASN A 179 5.04 3.66 13.33
N SER A 180 4.73 2.42 13.67
CA SER A 180 5.20 1.79 14.91
C SER A 180 6.72 1.60 14.93
N ALA A 181 7.35 1.48 13.75
CA ALA A 181 8.80 1.37 13.62
C ALA A 181 9.54 2.53 14.29
N PHE A 182 9.01 3.75 14.19
CA PHE A 182 9.60 4.93 14.85
C PHE A 182 9.53 4.82 16.37
N TRP A 183 8.44 4.26 16.91
CA TRP A 183 8.30 4.04 18.34
C TRP A 183 9.23 2.95 18.87
N PHE A 184 9.46 1.88 18.11
CA PHE A 184 10.50 0.90 18.43
C PHE A 184 11.88 1.56 18.54
N ALA A 185 12.23 2.44 17.58
CA ALA A 185 13.50 3.18 17.64
C ALA A 185 13.57 4.11 18.86
N VAL A 186 12.46 4.78 19.22
CA VAL A 186 12.38 5.61 20.44
C VAL A 186 12.61 4.75 21.68
N GLY A 187 12.03 3.56 21.77
CA GLY A 187 12.25 2.65 22.90
C GLY A 187 13.69 2.15 22.99
N VAL A 188 14.32 1.86 21.83
CA VAL A 188 15.72 1.39 21.78
C VAL A 188 16.73 2.51 22.05
N LEU A 189 16.55 3.70 21.49
CA LEU A 189 17.48 4.81 21.58
C LEU A 189 17.18 5.76 22.76
N GLY A 190 16.03 5.61 23.41
CA GLY A 190 15.58 6.43 24.52
C GLY A 190 16.13 5.98 25.87
N TYR A 191 15.48 6.42 26.93
CA TYR A 191 15.88 6.16 28.32
C TYR A 191 14.93 5.21 29.06
N GLU A 192 13.70 5.07 28.56
CA GLU A 192 12.66 4.25 29.20
C GLU A 192 12.15 3.16 28.23
N PRO A 193 11.76 1.99 28.74
CA PRO A 193 11.12 0.96 27.94
C PRO A 193 9.81 1.47 27.33
N LEU A 194 9.48 0.98 26.15
CA LEU A 194 8.27 1.36 25.44
C LEU A 194 7.51 0.11 25.01
N ALA A 195 6.22 0.04 25.36
CA ALA A 195 5.31 -1.01 24.93
C ALA A 195 4.42 -0.51 23.78
N ILE A 196 4.23 -1.33 22.77
CA ILE A 196 3.43 -1.04 21.56
C ILE A 196 2.36 -2.12 21.45
N GLU A 197 1.10 -1.71 21.45
CA GLU A 197 -0.05 -2.59 21.32
C GLU A 197 -0.78 -2.38 19.97
N GLY A 198 -1.64 -3.32 19.60
CA GLY A 198 -2.49 -3.24 18.42
C GLY A 198 -1.81 -3.66 17.12
N LEU A 199 -0.55 -4.09 17.17
CA LEU A 199 0.14 -4.67 16.02
C LEU A 199 -0.23 -6.14 15.85
N ASN A 200 -0.43 -6.55 14.60
CA ASN A 200 -0.62 -7.96 14.27
C ASN A 200 0.74 -8.64 14.08
N PRO A 201 1.09 -9.67 14.92
CA PRO A 201 2.36 -10.38 14.79
C PRO A 201 2.47 -11.17 13.49
N SER A 202 1.34 -11.50 12.85
CA SER A 202 1.27 -12.19 11.55
C SER A 202 0.95 -11.25 10.39
N SER A 203 1.16 -9.96 10.57
CA SER A 203 0.88 -8.94 9.55
C SER A 203 1.64 -9.20 8.25
N LEU A 204 0.96 -8.98 7.13
CA LEU A 204 1.56 -8.97 5.79
C LEU A 204 2.23 -7.63 5.43
N GLN A 205 2.16 -6.63 6.32
CA GLN A 205 2.88 -5.38 6.14
C GLN A 205 4.40 -5.66 6.10
N GLY A 206 5.07 -5.29 5.01
CA GLY A 206 6.52 -5.52 4.85
C GLY A 206 7.35 -4.91 5.99
N ASP A 207 6.89 -3.76 6.50
CA ASP A 207 7.58 -3.01 7.54
C ASP A 207 7.54 -3.68 8.93
N ARG A 208 6.78 -4.79 9.12
CA ARG A 208 6.92 -5.68 10.27
C ARG A 208 8.38 -6.17 10.44
N ARG A 209 9.13 -6.19 9.36
CA ARG A 209 10.56 -6.55 9.33
C ARG A 209 11.44 -5.70 10.28
N ILE A 210 10.96 -4.52 10.69
CA ILE A 210 11.69 -3.68 11.67
C ILE A 210 12.00 -4.42 12.96
N PHE A 211 11.07 -5.26 13.43
CA PHE A 211 11.24 -6.00 14.66
C PHE A 211 12.39 -7.00 14.60
N ASP A 212 12.51 -7.68 13.45
CA ASP A 212 13.63 -8.61 13.22
C ASP A 212 14.95 -7.86 12.99
N ILE A 213 14.90 -6.74 12.25
CA ILE A 213 16.07 -5.87 12.02
C ILE A 213 16.67 -5.39 13.34
N LEU A 214 15.84 -4.92 14.26
CA LEU A 214 16.29 -4.48 15.57
C LEU A 214 16.96 -5.62 16.36
N ARG A 215 16.41 -6.83 16.31
CA ARG A 215 17.03 -8.03 16.92
C ARG A 215 18.38 -8.36 16.28
N GLU A 216 18.48 -8.33 14.96
CA GLU A 216 19.72 -8.54 14.22
C GLU A 216 20.78 -7.49 14.58
N MET A 217 20.34 -6.25 14.80
CA MET A 217 21.21 -5.17 15.29
C MET A 217 21.56 -5.31 16.78
N GLY A 218 21.00 -6.29 17.48
CA GLY A 218 21.30 -6.58 18.89
C GLY A 218 20.54 -5.73 19.89
N ALA A 219 19.48 -5.06 19.46
CA ALA A 219 18.55 -4.38 20.37
C ALA A 219 17.73 -5.40 21.19
N ASP A 220 17.39 -5.05 22.42
CA ASP A 220 16.48 -5.84 23.26
C ASP A 220 15.03 -5.44 22.91
N VAL A 221 14.43 -6.21 22.02
CA VAL A 221 13.02 -6.09 21.67
C VAL A 221 12.32 -7.43 21.89
N ARG A 222 11.17 -7.40 22.51
CA ARG A 222 10.41 -8.57 22.94
C ARG A 222 9.00 -8.51 22.41
N ALA A 223 8.35 -9.65 22.28
CA ALA A 223 6.94 -9.77 21.94
C ALA A 223 6.29 -10.78 22.87
N GLU A 224 5.24 -10.36 23.54
CA GLU A 224 4.34 -11.24 24.27
C GLU A 224 3.06 -11.39 23.42
N ILE A 225 2.77 -12.63 23.05
CA ILE A 225 1.62 -12.96 22.21
C ILE A 225 0.70 -13.86 23.02
N ASP A 226 -0.51 -13.36 23.29
CA ASP A 226 -1.58 -14.12 23.94
C ASP A 226 -2.83 -14.10 23.06
N ASN A 227 -3.12 -15.23 22.42
CA ASN A 227 -4.20 -15.39 21.45
C ASN A 227 -4.13 -14.33 20.33
N ASP A 228 -5.14 -13.44 20.27
CA ASP A 228 -5.24 -12.37 19.26
C ASP A 228 -4.58 -11.05 19.71
N LYS A 229 -3.97 -11.00 20.89
CA LYS A 229 -3.32 -9.81 21.43
C LYS A 229 -1.82 -9.99 21.40
N ALA A 230 -1.13 -8.98 20.94
CA ALA A 230 0.32 -8.91 20.99
C ALA A 230 0.75 -7.58 21.61
N VAL A 231 1.69 -7.67 22.54
CA VAL A 231 2.40 -6.51 23.08
C VAL A 231 3.85 -6.65 22.64
N PHE A 232 4.34 -5.62 22.00
CA PHE A 232 5.73 -5.54 21.58
C PHE A 232 6.45 -4.52 22.46
N GLU A 233 7.60 -4.88 22.97
CA GLU A 233 8.38 -4.03 23.84
C GLU A 233 9.74 -3.75 23.25
N ALA A 234 10.21 -2.53 23.45
CA ALA A 234 11.55 -2.08 23.09
C ALA A 234 12.22 -1.49 24.35
N TYR A 235 13.43 -1.93 24.61
CA TYR A 235 14.19 -1.54 25.80
C TYR A 235 15.39 -0.67 25.42
N PRO A 236 15.74 0.31 26.27
CA PRO A 236 16.86 1.20 26.05
C PRO A 236 18.18 0.45 25.85
N LEU A 237 18.95 0.91 24.86
CA LEU A 237 20.27 0.36 24.55
C LEU A 237 21.29 0.63 25.69
N GLY A 238 21.11 1.72 26.46
CA GLY A 238 22.07 2.18 27.45
C GLY A 238 23.39 2.59 26.80
N ASP A 239 24.49 2.19 27.41
CA ASP A 239 25.86 2.48 26.91
C ASP A 239 26.31 1.51 25.79
N LYS A 240 25.45 0.62 25.31
CA LYS A 240 25.80 -0.35 24.26
C LYS A 240 25.62 0.28 22.88
N ALA A 241 26.42 -0.17 21.92
CA ALA A 241 26.21 0.14 20.51
C ALA A 241 25.39 -0.95 19.83
N LEU A 242 24.62 -0.57 18.82
CA LEU A 242 23.99 -1.52 17.91
C LEU A 242 25.04 -2.20 17.03
N LYS A 243 24.74 -3.39 16.52
CA LYS A 243 25.57 -4.07 15.53
C LYS A 243 25.28 -3.51 14.14
N ALA A 244 26.33 -3.35 13.35
CA ALA A 244 26.20 -2.98 11.94
C ALA A 244 25.44 -4.06 11.16
N ILE A 245 24.63 -3.64 10.18
CA ILE A 245 23.75 -4.52 9.39
C ILE A 245 24.01 -4.34 7.88
N VAL A 246 23.84 -5.43 7.14
CA VAL A 246 23.76 -5.41 5.66
C VAL A 246 22.34 -5.79 5.28
N LEU A 247 21.60 -4.87 4.67
CA LEU A 247 20.18 -5.01 4.43
C LEU A 247 19.82 -4.63 3.00
N ASP A 248 18.95 -5.43 2.37
CA ASP A 248 18.21 -5.05 1.18
C ASP A 248 16.85 -4.48 1.58
N ALA A 249 16.61 -3.23 1.21
CA ALA A 249 15.40 -2.49 1.57
C ALA A 249 14.40 -2.37 0.41
N GLU A 250 14.53 -3.16 -0.65
CA GLU A 250 13.66 -3.08 -1.82
C GLU A 250 12.17 -3.21 -1.47
N ASN A 251 11.85 -4.10 -0.52
CA ASN A 251 10.48 -4.36 -0.08
C ASN A 251 10.05 -3.60 1.19
N ILE A 252 10.96 -2.83 1.78
CA ILE A 252 10.72 -2.04 3.01
C ILE A 252 11.24 -0.60 2.87
N PRO A 253 10.92 0.09 1.77
CA PRO A 253 11.52 1.41 1.48
C PRO A 253 11.15 2.46 2.54
N ASP A 254 10.02 2.32 3.20
CA ASP A 254 9.55 3.29 4.20
C ASP A 254 10.32 3.18 5.53
N LEU A 255 10.98 2.06 5.80
CA LEU A 255 11.87 1.89 6.94
C LEU A 255 13.27 2.50 6.73
N VAL A 256 13.68 2.79 5.50
CA VAL A 256 15.06 3.22 5.20
C VAL A 256 15.50 4.47 5.98
N PRO A 257 14.69 5.54 6.11
CA PRO A 257 15.08 6.69 6.90
C PRO A 257 15.37 6.34 8.36
N LEU A 258 14.53 5.45 8.93
CA LEU A 258 14.68 5.00 10.29
C LEU A 258 15.92 4.11 10.47
N ILE A 259 16.13 3.16 9.56
CA ILE A 259 17.30 2.28 9.60
C ILE A 259 18.59 3.09 9.44
N ALA A 260 18.57 4.16 8.65
CA ALA A 260 19.72 5.07 8.53
C ALA A 260 20.03 5.78 9.85
N ILE A 261 19.00 6.18 10.63
CA ILE A 261 19.18 6.73 11.97
C ILE A 261 19.77 5.67 12.90
N LEU A 262 19.20 4.46 12.95
CA LEU A 262 19.71 3.37 13.77
C LEU A 262 21.17 3.02 13.43
N ALA A 263 21.54 3.09 12.15
CA ALA A 263 22.90 2.84 11.70
C ALA A 263 23.93 3.86 12.24
N CYS A 264 23.49 5.06 12.64
CA CYS A 264 24.38 6.03 13.30
C CYS A 264 24.79 5.62 14.73
N PHE A 265 24.08 4.65 15.31
CA PHE A 265 24.34 4.10 16.65
C PHE A 265 25.00 2.72 16.61
N THR A 266 25.60 2.34 15.48
CA THR A 266 26.25 1.04 15.31
C THR A 266 27.76 1.12 15.41
N ASP A 267 28.36 0.06 15.92
CA ASP A 267 29.79 -0.20 15.75
C ASP A 267 30.03 -0.80 14.37
N GLY A 268 30.75 -0.05 13.50
CA GLY A 268 31.11 -0.49 12.16
C GLY A 268 30.27 0.14 11.04
N LYS A 269 30.31 -0.48 9.86
CA LYS A 269 29.66 0.05 8.66
C LYS A 269 28.41 -0.75 8.33
N SER A 270 27.24 -0.11 8.42
CA SER A 270 26.01 -0.65 7.86
C SER A 270 25.92 -0.38 6.36
N LYS A 271 25.31 -1.30 5.62
CA LYS A 271 25.08 -1.18 4.17
C LYS A 271 23.61 -1.42 3.85
N ILE A 272 22.95 -0.42 3.28
CA ILE A 272 21.55 -0.50 2.84
C ILE A 272 21.54 -0.50 1.30
N THR A 273 20.95 -1.52 0.70
CA THR A 273 20.77 -1.69 -0.75
C THR A 273 19.29 -1.62 -1.11
N GLY A 274 18.94 -1.71 -2.41
CA GLY A 274 17.53 -1.71 -2.85
C GLY A 274 16.83 -0.35 -2.77
N ILE A 275 17.56 0.75 -2.60
CA ILE A 275 17.02 2.10 -2.30
C ILE A 275 16.79 2.98 -3.53
N LYS A 276 16.93 2.47 -4.75
CA LYS A 276 16.85 3.26 -6.01
C LYS A 276 15.55 4.07 -6.10
N ARG A 277 14.43 3.51 -5.66
CA ARG A 277 13.09 4.13 -5.74
C ARG A 277 12.87 5.29 -4.77
N LEU A 278 13.64 5.41 -3.70
CA LEU A 278 13.52 6.53 -2.75
C LEU A 278 13.76 7.90 -3.40
N ARG A 279 14.44 7.94 -4.54
CA ARG A 279 14.64 9.19 -5.31
C ARG A 279 13.35 9.69 -5.97
N LEU A 280 12.31 8.85 -6.07
CA LEU A 280 11.02 9.15 -6.71
C LEU A 280 9.91 9.47 -5.69
N LYS A 281 10.22 9.38 -4.39
CA LYS A 281 9.26 9.65 -3.29
C LYS A 281 9.30 11.10 -2.79
#